data_c539bdbb448d66f345f50f74f25a15b6
#
_entry.id   c539bdbb448d66f345f50f74f25a15b6
#
_cell.length_a   1.000
_cell.length_b   1.000
_cell.length_c   1.000
_cell.angle_alpha   90.00
_cell.angle_beta   90.00
_cell.angle_gamma   90.00
#
_symmetry.space_group_name_H-M   'P 1'
#
loop_
_entity.id
_entity.type
_entity.pdbx_description
1 polymer ?
#
loop_
_entity_poly.entity_id
_entity_poly.type
_entity_poly.pdbx_seq_one_letter_code
_entity_poly.pdbx_strand_id
1 'polypeptide(L)'
;MSLSSRSLKEIIITDDTFQKDNKFSRTKYEKFLLESGISAPVFEQNILAQEKKRQLLTFLSEGINLPEFMVEQEYANENQIKMIQYLELDSLYKNYSVPIEEIKKTYESNKKLFTQDFKKIIYVELVPGNLTGQKKYNESFFKKIDEIENIILDGGKIINLVKEFNLSLVTINKTNRLKKNIADKDIAKIDGLLFEKIFSPKIINKPELININNKYYLSEVLSIDKIARTLEDKKIKDAIVSQLKTKYIIENNTRIINDMSQGTFNEVKFKKFSKEKNLEIKKITLKDVKDEAVFNSRMIKEIFKVNDGDFQLITDSLLTKNYIVLAEKTEKLTFNKNITNYEKYKTKAKFNLANQIYSTFDKTINNKYDVKINEKVLNRI
;
A
#
# COMPACT_ATOMS: atom_id res chain seq x y z
N MET A 1 -3.64 33.79 -15.87
CA MET A 1 -4.59 33.10 -16.77
C MET A 1 -5.97 33.08 -16.11
N SER A 2 -6.96 33.62 -16.77
CA SER A 2 -8.35 33.56 -16.32
C SER A 2 -9.16 32.84 -17.39
N LEU A 3 -9.93 31.84 -16.97
CA LEU A 3 -10.89 31.17 -17.84
C LEU A 3 -12.22 31.90 -17.70
N SER A 4 -12.86 32.24 -18.83
CA SER A 4 -14.18 32.85 -18.79
C SER A 4 -15.25 31.80 -18.43
N SER A 5 -16.34 32.24 -17.79
CA SER A 5 -17.48 31.35 -17.50
C SER A 5 -18.06 30.72 -18.79
N ARG A 6 -17.93 31.41 -19.92
CA ARG A 6 -18.32 30.89 -21.23
C ARG A 6 -17.46 29.72 -21.67
N SER A 7 -16.14 29.84 -21.54
CA SER A 7 -15.19 28.76 -21.89
C SER A 7 -15.37 27.53 -21.00
N LEU A 8 -15.60 27.73 -19.69
CA LEU A 8 -15.88 26.63 -18.77
C LEU A 8 -17.16 25.88 -19.16
N LYS A 9 -18.23 26.64 -19.49
CA LYS A 9 -19.49 26.08 -19.96
C LYS A 9 -19.30 25.27 -21.25
N GLU A 10 -18.51 25.77 -22.20
CA GLU A 10 -18.23 25.09 -23.46
C GLU A 10 -17.49 23.75 -23.21
N ILE A 11 -16.50 23.72 -22.33
CA ILE A 11 -15.78 22.50 -21.96
C ILE A 11 -16.76 21.43 -21.42
N ILE A 12 -17.66 21.80 -20.51
CA ILE A 12 -18.62 20.88 -19.93
C ILE A 12 -19.64 20.38 -20.97
N ILE A 13 -20.11 21.26 -21.84
CA ILE A 13 -21.12 20.93 -22.85
C ILE A 13 -20.56 20.02 -23.95
N THR A 14 -19.27 20.16 -24.29
CA THR A 14 -18.60 19.37 -25.32
C THR A 14 -18.02 18.06 -24.81
N ASP A 15 -18.04 17.81 -23.51
CA ASP A 15 -17.57 16.54 -22.94
C ASP A 15 -18.54 15.41 -23.27
N ASP A 16 -18.07 14.37 -23.95
CA ASP A 16 -18.85 13.21 -24.40
C ASP A 16 -19.56 12.49 -23.24
N THR A 17 -19.01 12.56 -22.04
CA THR A 17 -19.59 11.98 -20.81
C THR A 17 -20.98 12.56 -20.53
N PHE A 18 -21.17 13.84 -20.84
CA PHE A 18 -22.41 14.57 -20.56
C PHE A 18 -23.28 14.76 -21.81
N GLN A 19 -22.95 14.10 -22.94
CA GLN A 19 -23.72 14.17 -24.15
C GLN A 19 -24.67 12.97 -24.31
N LYS A 20 -25.86 13.26 -24.90
CA LYS A 20 -26.80 12.28 -25.45
C LYS A 20 -27.19 12.75 -26.84
N ASP A 21 -27.04 11.87 -27.83
CA ASP A 21 -27.34 12.17 -29.25
C ASP A 21 -26.58 13.43 -29.74
N ASN A 22 -25.27 13.53 -29.39
CA ASN A 22 -24.38 14.66 -29.69
C ASN A 22 -24.87 16.02 -29.14
N LYS A 23 -25.72 16.01 -28.12
CA LYS A 23 -26.18 17.22 -27.42
C LYS A 23 -25.98 17.07 -25.91
N PHE A 24 -25.66 18.18 -25.25
CA PHE A 24 -25.52 18.20 -23.79
C PHE A 24 -26.82 17.72 -23.12
N SER A 25 -26.66 16.76 -22.21
CA SER A 25 -27.73 16.19 -21.39
C SER A 25 -27.57 16.61 -19.93
N ARG A 26 -28.41 17.54 -19.49
CA ARG A 26 -28.45 17.97 -18.10
C ARG A 26 -28.69 16.82 -17.15
N THR A 27 -29.52 15.86 -17.54
CA THR A 27 -29.79 14.66 -16.72
C THR A 27 -28.54 13.81 -16.51
N LYS A 28 -27.70 13.61 -17.54
CA LYS A 28 -26.43 12.90 -17.40
C LYS A 28 -25.46 13.64 -16.49
N TYR A 29 -25.38 14.95 -16.61
CA TYR A 29 -24.53 15.80 -15.77
C TYR A 29 -24.96 15.75 -14.30
N GLU A 30 -26.25 15.92 -13.99
CA GLU A 30 -26.77 15.84 -12.63
C GLU A 30 -26.61 14.45 -12.02
N LYS A 31 -26.83 13.38 -12.83
CA LYS A 31 -26.57 12.00 -12.39
C LYS A 31 -25.10 11.77 -12.04
N PHE A 32 -24.18 12.23 -12.86
CA PHE A 32 -22.75 12.15 -12.59
C PHE A 32 -22.38 12.84 -11.27
N LEU A 33 -22.89 14.04 -11.02
CA LEU A 33 -22.64 14.78 -9.76
C LEU A 33 -23.15 14.02 -8.53
N LEU A 34 -24.35 13.43 -8.62
CA LEU A 34 -24.93 12.61 -7.56
C LEU A 34 -24.11 11.34 -7.29
N GLU A 35 -23.71 10.62 -8.34
CA GLU A 35 -22.91 9.39 -8.24
C GLU A 35 -21.49 9.67 -7.69
N SER A 36 -20.92 10.82 -8.05
CA SER A 36 -19.59 11.26 -7.59
C SER A 36 -19.61 11.90 -6.19
N GLY A 37 -20.79 12.19 -5.64
CA GLY A 37 -20.93 12.85 -4.33
C GLY A 37 -20.40 14.29 -4.25
N ILE A 38 -20.27 14.97 -5.39
CA ILE A 38 -19.73 16.35 -5.47
C ILE A 38 -20.78 17.33 -5.97
N SER A 39 -20.70 18.58 -5.49
CA SER A 39 -21.60 19.64 -5.97
C SER A 39 -21.11 20.25 -7.29
N ALA A 40 -22.04 20.80 -8.10
CA ALA A 40 -21.70 21.45 -9.36
C ALA A 40 -20.62 22.55 -9.21
N PRO A 41 -20.66 23.44 -8.21
CA PRO A 41 -19.60 24.44 -8.03
C PRO A 41 -18.21 23.81 -7.76
N VAL A 42 -18.14 22.73 -7.01
CA VAL A 42 -16.87 22.02 -6.73
C VAL A 42 -16.34 21.34 -7.99
N PHE A 43 -17.21 20.69 -8.75
CA PHE A 43 -16.86 20.07 -10.02
C PHE A 43 -16.35 21.10 -11.04
N GLU A 44 -17.08 22.22 -11.20
CA GLU A 44 -16.71 23.31 -12.10
C GLU A 44 -15.38 23.96 -11.69
N GLN A 45 -15.11 24.13 -10.39
CA GLN A 45 -13.81 24.60 -9.90
C GLN A 45 -12.68 23.64 -10.21
N ASN A 46 -12.92 22.32 -10.11
CA ASN A 46 -11.93 21.31 -10.45
C ASN A 46 -11.59 21.35 -11.96
N ILE A 47 -12.60 21.43 -12.82
CA ILE A 47 -12.38 21.58 -14.28
C ILE A 47 -11.60 22.88 -14.56
N LEU A 48 -11.98 23.97 -13.95
CA LEU A 48 -11.29 25.27 -14.09
C LEU A 48 -9.81 25.19 -13.67
N ALA A 49 -9.52 24.50 -12.57
CA ALA A 49 -8.15 24.30 -12.09
C ALA A 49 -7.35 23.42 -13.06
N GLN A 50 -7.94 22.33 -13.54
CA GLN A 50 -7.32 21.42 -14.52
C GLN A 50 -7.04 22.14 -15.84
N GLU A 51 -7.99 22.91 -16.35
CA GLU A 51 -7.83 23.63 -17.60
C GLU A 51 -6.78 24.75 -17.50
N LYS A 52 -6.75 25.49 -16.40
CA LYS A 52 -5.66 26.48 -16.12
C LYS A 52 -4.29 25.79 -16.09
N LYS A 53 -4.21 24.63 -15.45
CA LYS A 53 -3.00 23.83 -15.42
C LYS A 53 -2.62 23.41 -16.85
N ARG A 54 -3.57 22.88 -17.63
CA ARG A 54 -3.34 22.46 -19.03
C ARG A 54 -2.85 23.64 -19.88
N GLN A 55 -3.49 24.81 -19.79
CA GLN A 55 -3.07 26.01 -20.54
C GLN A 55 -1.68 26.49 -20.14
N LEU A 56 -1.36 26.47 -18.85
CA LEU A 56 -0.01 26.81 -18.38
C LEU A 56 1.03 25.83 -18.96
N LEU A 57 0.71 24.54 -18.92
CA LEU A 57 1.58 23.49 -19.43
C LEU A 57 1.77 23.64 -20.96
N THR A 58 0.68 23.90 -21.69
CA THR A 58 0.73 24.16 -23.14
C THR A 58 1.59 25.39 -23.44
N PHE A 59 1.37 26.49 -22.71
CA PHE A 59 2.15 27.73 -22.90
C PHE A 59 3.65 27.49 -22.64
N LEU A 60 4.02 26.71 -21.61
CA LEU A 60 5.41 26.39 -21.29
C LEU A 60 6.06 25.46 -22.31
N SER A 61 5.27 24.63 -23.00
CA SER A 61 5.77 23.61 -23.96
C SER A 61 5.50 23.91 -25.43
N GLU A 62 4.59 24.82 -25.76
CA GLU A 62 4.37 25.27 -27.14
C GLU A 62 5.50 26.19 -27.62
N GLY A 63 6.04 25.89 -28.77
CA GLY A 63 7.15 26.64 -29.35
C GLY A 63 8.55 26.07 -29.05
N ILE A 64 8.63 24.99 -28.29
CA ILE A 64 9.91 24.29 -28.08
C ILE A 64 10.30 23.62 -29.41
N ASN A 65 11.30 24.16 -30.06
CA ASN A 65 11.96 23.47 -31.16
C ASN A 65 12.85 22.37 -30.54
N LEU A 66 12.43 21.12 -30.73
CA LEU A 66 13.15 19.97 -30.15
C LEU A 66 14.47 19.76 -30.88
N PRO A 67 15.63 19.92 -30.22
CA PRO A 67 16.94 19.64 -30.83
C PRO A 67 17.03 18.16 -31.21
N GLU A 68 17.57 17.88 -32.38
CA GLU A 68 17.68 16.51 -32.90
C GLU A 68 18.45 15.57 -31.98
N PHE A 69 19.51 16.06 -31.34
CA PHE A 69 20.31 15.26 -30.41
C PHE A 69 19.46 14.68 -29.27
N MET A 70 18.34 15.30 -28.87
CA MET A 70 17.45 14.77 -27.85
C MET A 70 16.66 13.56 -28.36
N VAL A 71 16.33 13.55 -29.65
CA VAL A 71 15.69 12.37 -30.29
C VAL A 71 16.70 11.23 -30.39
N GLU A 72 17.93 11.55 -30.78
CA GLU A 72 19.05 10.60 -30.80
C GLU A 72 19.33 10.01 -29.42
N GLN A 73 19.28 10.83 -28.38
CA GLN A 73 19.48 10.39 -27.00
C GLN A 73 18.36 9.43 -26.55
N GLU A 74 17.10 9.73 -26.87
CA GLU A 74 15.98 8.81 -26.56
C GLU A 74 16.10 7.49 -27.30
N TYR A 75 16.54 7.53 -28.57
CA TYR A 75 16.81 6.33 -29.33
C TYR A 75 17.95 5.53 -28.70
N ALA A 76 19.08 6.18 -28.41
CA ALA A 76 20.24 5.54 -27.82
C ALA A 76 19.94 4.94 -26.45
N ASN A 77 19.09 5.58 -25.64
CA ASN A 77 18.69 5.08 -24.32
C ASN A 77 17.84 3.79 -24.40
N GLU A 78 17.03 3.63 -25.44
CA GLU A 78 16.22 2.40 -25.63
C GLU A 78 16.96 1.32 -26.43
N ASN A 79 17.90 1.70 -27.31
CA ASN A 79 18.57 0.81 -28.26
C ASN A 79 20.08 0.77 -27.99
N GLN A 80 20.44 0.37 -26.80
CA GLN A 80 21.82 0.13 -26.38
C GLN A 80 21.98 -1.31 -25.95
N ILE A 81 23.13 -1.89 -26.26
CA ILE A 81 23.55 -3.21 -25.81
C ILE A 81 24.49 -3.01 -24.64
N LYS A 82 24.29 -3.75 -23.56
CA LYS A 82 25.14 -3.64 -22.37
C LYS A 82 25.74 -4.98 -21.99
N MET A 83 27.06 -5.03 -21.95
CA MET A 83 27.82 -6.18 -21.49
C MET A 83 28.10 -5.99 -20.00
N ILE A 84 27.74 -7.00 -19.20
CA ILE A 84 27.91 -6.97 -17.75
C ILE A 84 28.52 -8.23 -17.21
N GLN A 85 29.25 -8.11 -16.09
CA GLN A 85 29.52 -9.22 -15.19
C GLN A 85 28.65 -9.06 -13.94
N TYR A 86 28.21 -10.18 -13.37
CA TYR A 86 27.45 -10.11 -12.13
C TYR A 86 27.70 -11.29 -11.20
N LEU A 87 27.50 -11.03 -9.90
CA LEU A 87 27.43 -12.03 -8.83
C LEU A 87 26.00 -12.08 -8.28
N GLU A 88 25.47 -13.29 -8.14
CA GLU A 88 24.20 -13.52 -7.48
C GLU A 88 24.40 -13.78 -5.99
N LEU A 89 23.87 -12.91 -5.11
CA LEU A 89 24.06 -13.02 -3.67
C LEU A 89 23.02 -13.88 -2.97
N ASP A 90 22.01 -14.36 -3.67
CA ASP A 90 20.87 -15.07 -3.09
C ASP A 90 21.28 -16.33 -2.30
N SER A 91 22.28 -17.09 -2.81
CA SER A 91 22.79 -18.27 -2.13
C SER A 91 23.46 -17.93 -0.79
N LEU A 92 24.18 -16.80 -0.73
CA LEU A 92 24.80 -16.28 0.49
C LEU A 92 23.74 -15.97 1.55
N TYR A 93 22.65 -15.34 1.15
CA TYR A 93 21.58 -14.92 2.05
C TYR A 93 20.64 -16.06 2.47
N LYS A 94 20.36 -17.01 1.55
CA LYS A 94 19.58 -18.21 1.86
C LYS A 94 20.26 -19.09 2.90
N ASN A 95 21.56 -19.23 2.81
CA ASN A 95 22.35 -20.08 3.71
C ASN A 95 22.62 -19.43 5.08
N TYR A 96 22.24 -18.15 5.27
CA TYR A 96 22.39 -17.50 6.57
C TYR A 96 21.43 -18.10 7.59
N SER A 97 22.01 -18.66 8.66
CA SER A 97 21.25 -19.16 9.81
C SER A 97 21.27 -18.10 10.91
N VAL A 98 20.08 -17.67 11.33
CA VAL A 98 19.94 -16.69 12.40
C VAL A 98 20.31 -17.31 13.75
N PRO A 99 21.25 -16.73 14.52
CA PRO A 99 21.62 -17.24 15.83
C PRO A 99 20.43 -17.25 16.80
N ILE A 100 20.28 -18.31 17.56
CA ILE A 100 19.16 -18.47 18.51
C ILE A 100 19.14 -17.36 19.55
N GLU A 101 20.32 -16.86 19.95
CA GLU A 101 20.42 -15.77 20.92
C GLU A 101 19.89 -14.45 20.38
N GLU A 102 20.08 -14.18 19.08
CA GLU A 102 19.47 -12.99 18.44
C GLU A 102 17.95 -13.11 18.36
N ILE A 103 17.43 -14.31 18.10
CA ILE A 103 15.99 -14.56 18.10
C ILE A 103 15.40 -14.28 19.48
N LYS A 104 16.02 -14.82 20.55
CA LYS A 104 15.60 -14.59 21.93
C LYS A 104 15.67 -13.11 22.31
N LYS A 105 16.79 -12.44 22.01
CA LYS A 105 16.99 -11.01 22.28
C LYS A 105 15.93 -10.15 21.58
N THR A 106 15.67 -10.45 20.32
CA THR A 106 14.65 -9.71 19.52
C THR A 106 13.26 -9.93 20.08
N TYR A 107 12.92 -11.16 20.48
CA TYR A 107 11.66 -11.47 21.12
C TYR A 107 11.49 -10.68 22.43
N GLU A 108 12.44 -10.73 23.34
CA GLU A 108 12.34 -10.03 24.64
C GLU A 108 12.25 -8.51 24.48
N SER A 109 13.03 -7.93 23.55
CA SER A 109 12.98 -6.50 23.26
C SER A 109 11.64 -6.05 22.67
N ASN A 110 10.91 -6.96 22.00
CA ASN A 110 9.67 -6.68 21.30
C ASN A 110 8.45 -7.43 21.87
N LYS A 111 8.55 -7.97 23.07
CA LYS A 111 7.51 -8.83 23.68
C LYS A 111 6.11 -8.21 23.67
N LYS A 112 6.03 -6.90 23.81
CA LYS A 112 4.75 -6.17 23.74
C LYS A 112 4.06 -6.32 22.37
N LEU A 113 4.82 -6.41 21.27
CA LEU A 113 4.28 -6.58 19.92
C LEU A 113 3.66 -7.97 19.70
N PHE A 114 4.11 -8.96 20.49
CA PHE A 114 3.61 -10.33 20.45
C PHE A 114 2.52 -10.59 21.49
N THR A 115 2.09 -9.54 22.22
CA THR A 115 1.02 -9.61 23.19
C THR A 115 -0.31 -9.36 22.49
N GLN A 116 -1.27 -10.26 22.70
CA GLN A 116 -2.62 -10.17 22.16
C GLN A 116 -3.64 -10.12 23.29
N ASP A 117 -4.72 -9.37 23.05
CA ASP A 117 -5.87 -9.38 23.94
C ASP A 117 -6.71 -10.62 23.64
N PHE A 118 -6.95 -11.42 24.69
CA PHE A 118 -7.92 -12.52 24.69
C PHE A 118 -9.07 -12.14 25.59
N LYS A 119 -10.27 -12.18 25.04
CA LYS A 119 -11.51 -11.80 25.74
C LYS A 119 -12.37 -13.01 26.02
N LYS A 120 -12.95 -13.06 27.21
CA LYS A 120 -14.06 -13.91 27.52
C LYS A 120 -15.33 -13.08 27.35
N ILE A 121 -16.23 -13.53 26.49
CA ILE A 121 -17.43 -12.79 26.08
C ILE A 121 -18.62 -13.67 26.27
N ILE A 122 -19.69 -13.10 26.79
CA ILE A 122 -21.01 -13.72 26.79
C ILE A 122 -21.97 -12.89 25.94
N TYR A 123 -22.86 -13.55 25.23
CA TYR A 123 -23.92 -12.87 24.50
C TYR A 123 -25.17 -13.68 24.39
N VAL A 124 -26.28 -13.01 24.09
CA VAL A 124 -27.61 -13.58 23.91
C VAL A 124 -28.23 -12.95 22.67
N GLU A 125 -28.90 -13.75 21.85
CA GLU A 125 -29.75 -13.25 20.77
C GLU A 125 -31.15 -12.96 21.32
N LEU A 126 -31.63 -11.74 21.11
CA LEU A 126 -32.96 -11.30 21.56
C LEU A 126 -33.91 -11.41 20.37
N VAL A 127 -34.77 -12.41 20.41
CA VAL A 127 -35.80 -12.65 19.38
C VAL A 127 -37.19 -12.57 19.96
N PRO A 128 -38.22 -12.25 19.16
CA PRO A 128 -39.62 -12.17 19.67
C PRO A 128 -40.06 -13.42 20.40
N GLY A 129 -39.62 -14.61 19.93
CA GLY A 129 -39.97 -15.88 20.54
C GLY A 129 -39.50 -16.04 21.98
N ASN A 130 -38.32 -15.51 22.33
CA ASN A 130 -37.79 -15.64 23.69
C ASN A 130 -38.16 -14.47 24.61
N LEU A 131 -38.54 -13.29 24.07
CA LEU A 131 -38.94 -12.16 24.90
C LEU A 131 -40.45 -12.04 25.12
N THR A 132 -41.26 -12.40 24.10
CA THR A 132 -42.72 -12.19 24.14
C THR A 132 -43.53 -13.45 23.82
N GLY A 133 -42.87 -14.56 23.50
CA GLY A 133 -43.54 -15.79 23.03
C GLY A 133 -44.16 -15.68 21.62
N GLN A 134 -43.98 -14.55 20.93
CA GLN A 134 -44.56 -14.28 19.61
C GLN A 134 -43.51 -14.49 18.49
N LYS A 135 -43.99 -14.66 17.24
CA LYS A 135 -43.07 -14.89 16.09
C LYS A 135 -42.66 -13.62 15.37
N LYS A 136 -43.29 -12.48 15.64
CA LYS A 136 -43.09 -11.24 14.88
C LYS A 136 -42.49 -10.13 15.77
N TYR A 137 -41.64 -9.32 15.17
CA TYR A 137 -41.14 -8.07 15.73
C TYR A 137 -42.32 -7.06 15.74
N ASN A 138 -42.85 -6.77 16.90
CA ASN A 138 -44.01 -5.91 17.13
C ASN A 138 -43.76 -4.96 18.30
N GLU A 139 -44.71 -4.10 18.60
CA GLU A 139 -44.61 -3.11 19.68
C GLU A 139 -44.28 -3.74 21.04
N SER A 140 -44.85 -4.92 21.36
CA SER A 140 -44.55 -5.60 22.63
C SER A 140 -43.08 -6.08 22.70
N PHE A 141 -42.50 -6.48 21.58
CA PHE A 141 -41.09 -6.84 21.52
C PHE A 141 -40.20 -5.61 21.76
N PHE A 142 -40.47 -4.49 21.09
CA PHE A 142 -39.69 -3.28 21.27
C PHE A 142 -39.80 -2.69 22.67
N LYS A 143 -40.98 -2.74 23.28
CA LYS A 143 -41.14 -2.38 24.70
C LYS A 143 -40.24 -3.21 25.63
N LYS A 144 -40.07 -4.51 25.34
CA LYS A 144 -39.15 -5.37 26.09
C LYS A 144 -37.69 -5.05 25.83
N ILE A 145 -37.32 -4.64 24.61
CA ILE A 145 -36.00 -4.15 24.31
C ILE A 145 -35.68 -2.87 25.08
N ASP A 146 -36.61 -1.91 25.11
CA ASP A 146 -36.48 -0.65 25.87
C ASP A 146 -36.37 -0.93 27.39
N GLU A 147 -37.14 -1.90 27.91
CA GLU A 147 -37.06 -2.34 29.32
C GLU A 147 -35.67 -2.91 29.65
N ILE A 148 -35.13 -3.78 28.79
CA ILE A 148 -33.76 -4.34 28.90
C ILE A 148 -32.74 -3.24 28.86
N GLU A 149 -32.86 -2.28 27.93
CA GLU A 149 -31.95 -1.16 27.79
C GLU A 149 -31.92 -0.29 29.06
N ASN A 150 -33.08 0.04 29.63
CA ASN A 150 -33.20 0.75 30.90
C ASN A 150 -32.53 0.00 32.06
N ILE A 151 -32.76 -1.32 32.19
CA ILE A 151 -32.13 -2.14 33.22
C ILE A 151 -30.58 -2.09 33.08
N ILE A 152 -30.05 -2.12 31.84
CA ILE A 152 -28.61 -2.01 31.57
C ILE A 152 -28.09 -0.65 31.96
N LEU A 153 -28.81 0.43 31.63
CA LEU A 153 -28.43 1.80 31.99
C LEU A 153 -28.39 1.99 33.52
N ASP A 154 -29.28 1.31 34.25
CA ASP A 154 -29.29 1.29 35.71
C ASP A 154 -28.23 0.35 36.32
N GLY A 155 -27.33 -0.22 35.51
CA GLY A 155 -26.26 -1.10 35.99
C GLY A 155 -26.61 -2.57 36.11
N GLY A 156 -27.72 -3.01 35.50
CA GLY A 156 -28.14 -4.42 35.45
C GLY A 156 -27.07 -5.29 34.74
N LYS A 157 -26.97 -6.55 35.21
CA LYS A 157 -26.02 -7.55 34.65
C LYS A 157 -26.75 -8.49 33.69
N ILE A 158 -26.07 -8.87 32.60
CA ILE A 158 -26.62 -9.81 31.60
C ILE A 158 -27.10 -11.11 32.22
N ILE A 159 -26.41 -11.62 33.23
CA ILE A 159 -26.76 -12.87 33.92
C ILE A 159 -28.16 -12.82 34.60
N ASN A 160 -28.53 -11.65 35.11
CA ASN A 160 -29.84 -11.46 35.73
C ASN A 160 -30.96 -11.44 34.68
N LEU A 161 -30.70 -10.70 33.56
CA LEU A 161 -31.61 -10.64 32.41
C LEU A 161 -31.82 -12.01 31.76
N VAL A 162 -30.73 -12.80 31.66
CA VAL A 162 -30.81 -14.19 31.16
C VAL A 162 -31.75 -15.04 32.00
N LYS A 163 -31.70 -14.92 33.34
CA LYS A 163 -32.57 -15.65 34.25
C LYS A 163 -34.00 -15.14 34.19
N GLU A 164 -34.20 -13.84 34.21
CA GLU A 164 -35.51 -13.20 34.24
C GLU A 164 -36.33 -13.50 32.98
N PHE A 165 -35.67 -13.39 31.80
CA PHE A 165 -36.31 -13.61 30.50
C PHE A 165 -36.10 -15.03 29.96
N ASN A 166 -35.51 -15.96 30.73
CA ASN A 166 -35.20 -17.34 30.32
C ASN A 166 -34.47 -17.42 28.97
N LEU A 167 -33.41 -16.64 28.81
CA LEU A 167 -32.66 -16.50 27.55
C LEU A 167 -31.54 -17.55 27.43
N SER A 168 -31.20 -17.92 26.20
CA SER A 168 -30.10 -18.85 25.90
C SER A 168 -28.76 -18.11 25.83
N LEU A 169 -27.93 -18.27 26.87
CA LEU A 169 -26.63 -17.64 26.97
C LEU A 169 -25.58 -18.39 26.14
N VAL A 170 -24.90 -17.69 25.28
CA VAL A 170 -23.71 -18.19 24.56
C VAL A 170 -22.45 -17.63 25.20
N THR A 171 -21.49 -18.51 25.48
CA THR A 171 -20.20 -18.12 26.04
C THR A 171 -19.09 -18.37 25.04
N ILE A 172 -18.30 -17.33 24.72
CA ILE A 172 -17.06 -17.43 24.00
C ILE A 172 -15.94 -17.34 25.01
N ASN A 173 -15.27 -18.47 25.21
CA ASN A 173 -14.07 -18.49 26.07
C ASN A 173 -12.90 -17.85 25.37
N LYS A 174 -11.99 -17.25 26.15
CA LYS A 174 -10.74 -16.59 25.77
C LYS A 174 -10.39 -16.64 24.28
N THR A 175 -10.87 -15.67 23.52
CA THR A 175 -10.63 -15.54 22.09
C THR A 175 -9.92 -14.24 21.76
N ASN A 176 -9.09 -14.24 20.70
CA ASN A 176 -8.47 -13.04 20.15
C ASN A 176 -9.30 -12.47 18.98
N ARG A 177 -8.87 -11.33 18.44
CA ARG A 177 -9.55 -10.65 17.31
C ARG A 177 -9.60 -11.49 16.02
N LEU A 178 -8.72 -12.48 15.88
CA LEU A 178 -8.70 -13.42 14.74
C LEU A 178 -9.62 -14.62 14.92
N LYS A 179 -10.51 -14.59 15.92
CA LYS A 179 -11.41 -15.71 16.28
C LYS A 179 -10.66 -16.99 16.69
N LYS A 180 -9.44 -16.85 17.25
CA LYS A 180 -8.62 -17.97 17.73
C LYS A 180 -8.64 -18.00 19.24
N ASN A 181 -8.67 -19.21 19.82
CA ASN A 181 -8.45 -19.40 21.26
C ASN A 181 -6.95 -19.36 21.60
N ILE A 182 -6.60 -19.51 22.87
CA ILE A 182 -5.20 -19.48 23.34
C ILE A 182 -4.33 -20.54 22.65
N ALA A 183 -4.90 -21.68 22.26
CA ALA A 183 -4.22 -22.75 21.54
C ALA A 183 -4.19 -22.56 20.01
N ASP A 184 -4.48 -21.35 19.51
CA ASP A 184 -4.53 -20.98 18.08
C ASP A 184 -5.57 -21.75 17.25
N LYS A 185 -6.57 -22.36 17.92
CA LYS A 185 -7.67 -23.06 17.27
C LYS A 185 -8.83 -22.09 17.04
N ASP A 186 -9.56 -22.29 15.94
CA ASP A 186 -10.76 -21.52 15.66
C ASP A 186 -11.81 -21.72 16.76
N ILE A 187 -12.50 -20.63 17.13
CA ILE A 187 -13.69 -20.72 17.97
C ILE A 187 -14.89 -21.20 17.14
N ALA A 188 -16.00 -21.54 17.81
CA ALA A 188 -17.26 -21.89 17.14
C ALA A 188 -17.64 -20.81 16.10
N LYS A 189 -18.27 -21.26 15.00
CA LYS A 189 -18.68 -20.38 13.91
C LYS A 189 -19.64 -19.30 14.43
N ILE A 190 -19.26 -18.05 14.25
CA ILE A 190 -20.02 -16.86 14.60
C ILE A 190 -20.01 -15.88 13.43
N ASP A 191 -21.13 -15.18 13.24
CA ASP A 191 -21.23 -14.12 12.24
C ASP A 191 -20.11 -13.07 12.40
N GLY A 192 -19.55 -12.60 11.28
CA GLY A 192 -18.41 -11.70 11.29
C GLY A 192 -18.70 -10.34 11.91
N LEU A 193 -19.84 -9.75 11.56
CA LEU A 193 -20.23 -8.42 12.04
C LEU A 193 -20.61 -8.49 13.53
N LEU A 194 -21.31 -9.55 13.94
CA LEU A 194 -21.61 -9.78 15.34
C LEU A 194 -20.34 -9.92 16.16
N PHE A 195 -19.39 -10.74 15.69
CA PHE A 195 -18.13 -10.93 16.42
C PHE A 195 -17.35 -9.62 16.56
N GLU A 196 -17.24 -8.82 15.53
CA GLU A 196 -16.54 -7.53 15.60
C GLU A 196 -17.20 -6.60 16.64
N LYS A 197 -18.51 -6.54 16.68
CA LYS A 197 -19.25 -5.71 17.65
C LYS A 197 -19.05 -6.19 19.08
N ILE A 198 -19.25 -7.48 19.36
CA ILE A 198 -19.10 -8.03 20.72
C ILE A 198 -17.64 -8.09 21.21
N PHE A 199 -16.67 -8.14 20.28
CA PHE A 199 -15.25 -8.11 20.62
C PHE A 199 -14.72 -6.68 20.83
N SER A 200 -15.38 -5.66 20.28
CA SER A 200 -14.92 -4.25 20.32
C SER A 200 -14.84 -3.65 21.73
N PRO A 201 -15.81 -3.87 22.65
CA PRO A 201 -15.83 -3.21 23.96
C PRO A 201 -14.54 -3.43 24.75
N LYS A 202 -14.02 -2.34 25.36
CA LYS A 202 -12.82 -2.35 26.20
C LYS A 202 -13.15 -2.37 27.70
N ILE A 203 -14.39 -2.18 28.05
CA ILE A 203 -14.88 -2.14 29.44
C ILE A 203 -15.42 -3.52 29.79
N ILE A 204 -14.92 -4.08 30.86
CA ILE A 204 -15.39 -5.38 31.38
C ILE A 204 -16.64 -5.19 32.24
N ASN A 205 -17.48 -6.23 32.32
CA ASN A 205 -18.68 -6.29 33.16
C ASN A 205 -19.68 -5.14 32.88
N LYS A 206 -19.69 -4.65 31.63
CA LYS A 206 -20.65 -3.67 31.14
C LYS A 206 -21.45 -4.29 29.99
N PRO A 207 -22.74 -4.64 30.19
CA PRO A 207 -23.57 -5.11 29.10
C PRO A 207 -23.81 -4.04 28.05
N GLU A 208 -23.90 -4.46 26.79
CA GLU A 208 -24.21 -3.60 25.65
C GLU A 208 -25.30 -4.24 24.79
N LEU A 209 -26.32 -3.45 24.44
CA LEU A 209 -27.35 -3.83 23.49
C LEU A 209 -26.82 -3.52 22.06
N ILE A 210 -26.86 -4.51 21.19
CA ILE A 210 -26.31 -4.42 19.83
C ILE A 210 -27.43 -4.74 18.83
N ASN A 211 -27.62 -3.87 17.84
CA ASN A 211 -28.48 -4.11 16.69
C ASN A 211 -27.64 -4.34 15.43
N ILE A 212 -27.85 -5.46 14.76
CA ILE A 212 -27.23 -5.80 13.49
C ILE A 212 -28.27 -6.37 12.54
N ASN A 213 -28.53 -5.70 11.43
CA ASN A 213 -29.48 -6.14 10.40
C ASN A 213 -30.87 -6.53 11.01
N ASN A 214 -31.41 -5.66 11.87
CA ASN A 214 -32.65 -5.84 12.60
C ASN A 214 -32.70 -7.06 13.56
N LYS A 215 -31.55 -7.62 13.91
CA LYS A 215 -31.38 -8.58 14.97
C LYS A 215 -30.77 -7.91 16.20
N TYR A 216 -31.30 -8.23 17.36
CA TYR A 216 -30.87 -7.64 18.61
C TYR A 216 -30.08 -8.67 19.42
N TYR A 217 -28.97 -8.21 19.97
CA TYR A 217 -28.08 -9.00 20.80
C TYR A 217 -27.74 -8.21 22.06
N LEU A 218 -27.64 -8.93 23.16
CA LEU A 218 -27.08 -8.39 24.39
C LEU A 218 -25.74 -9.05 24.62
N SER A 219 -24.66 -8.29 24.81
CA SER A 219 -23.32 -8.84 25.01
C SER A 219 -22.60 -8.19 26.19
N GLU A 220 -21.69 -8.94 26.79
CA GLU A 220 -20.85 -8.46 27.88
C GLU A 220 -19.46 -9.08 27.79
N VAL A 221 -18.40 -8.25 27.92
CA VAL A 221 -17.03 -8.72 28.05
C VAL A 221 -16.75 -8.99 29.53
N LEU A 222 -16.49 -10.25 29.86
CA LEU A 222 -16.26 -10.67 31.27
C LEU A 222 -14.78 -10.51 31.69
N SER A 223 -13.84 -10.73 30.78
CA SER A 223 -12.41 -10.51 31.04
C SER A 223 -11.66 -10.13 29.76
N ILE A 224 -10.56 -9.41 29.94
CA ILE A 224 -9.57 -9.08 28.91
C ILE A 224 -8.21 -9.49 29.45
N ASP A 225 -7.64 -10.55 28.90
CA ASP A 225 -6.34 -11.07 29.29
C ASP A 225 -5.30 -10.72 28.22
N LYS A 226 -4.24 -10.02 28.61
CA LYS A 226 -3.10 -9.75 27.73
C LYS A 226 -2.13 -10.92 27.78
N ILE A 227 -2.10 -11.71 26.73
CA ILE A 227 -1.29 -12.93 26.67
C ILE A 227 -0.18 -12.73 25.63
N ALA A 228 1.07 -12.83 26.05
CA ALA A 228 2.22 -12.83 25.17
C ALA A 228 2.33 -14.21 24.49
N ARG A 229 2.38 -14.22 23.16
CA ARG A 229 2.68 -15.42 22.37
C ARG A 229 4.17 -15.70 22.51
N THR A 230 4.55 -16.93 22.83
CA THR A 230 5.94 -17.32 23.09
C THR A 230 6.69 -17.73 21.83
N LEU A 231 8.01 -17.93 21.93
CA LEU A 231 8.84 -18.45 20.84
C LEU A 231 8.54 -19.92 20.48
N GLU A 232 7.76 -20.63 21.29
CA GLU A 232 7.22 -21.97 20.94
C GLU A 232 6.18 -21.86 19.83
N ASP A 233 5.55 -20.71 19.69
CA ASP A 233 4.71 -20.43 18.54
C ASP A 233 5.57 -20.26 17.28
N LYS A 234 5.47 -21.24 16.39
CA LYS A 234 6.22 -21.25 15.12
C LYS A 234 6.02 -19.94 14.33
N LYS A 235 4.83 -19.38 14.30
CA LYS A 235 4.54 -18.13 13.57
C LYS A 235 5.35 -16.95 14.11
N ILE A 236 5.47 -16.86 15.43
CA ILE A 236 6.26 -15.80 16.07
C ILE A 236 7.75 -16.00 15.76
N LYS A 237 8.22 -17.23 15.94
CA LYS A 237 9.61 -17.57 15.62
C LYS A 237 9.96 -17.29 14.18
N ASP A 238 9.12 -17.73 13.24
CA ASP A 238 9.32 -17.52 11.79
C ASP A 238 9.27 -16.03 11.42
N ALA A 239 8.39 -15.24 12.02
CA ALA A 239 8.33 -13.80 11.82
C ALA A 239 9.62 -13.09 12.28
N ILE A 240 10.13 -13.44 13.47
CA ILE A 240 11.39 -12.90 14.00
C ILE A 240 12.57 -13.31 13.12
N VAL A 241 12.64 -14.59 12.72
CA VAL A 241 13.68 -15.10 11.82
C VAL A 241 13.65 -14.36 10.48
N SER A 242 12.47 -14.16 9.90
CA SER A 242 12.32 -13.39 8.67
C SER A 242 12.80 -11.96 8.81
N GLN A 243 12.42 -11.27 9.90
CA GLN A 243 12.87 -9.92 10.21
C GLN A 243 14.39 -9.84 10.33
N LEU A 244 15.01 -10.76 11.07
CA LEU A 244 16.46 -10.81 11.28
C LEU A 244 17.21 -11.14 9.98
N LYS A 245 16.69 -12.03 9.15
CA LYS A 245 17.24 -12.30 7.81
C LYS A 245 17.20 -11.06 6.92
N THR A 246 16.06 -10.35 6.89
CA THR A 246 15.94 -9.11 6.13
C THR A 246 16.95 -8.06 6.63
N LYS A 247 17.08 -7.91 7.95
CA LYS A 247 18.08 -7.02 8.56
C LYS A 247 19.50 -7.38 8.09
N TYR A 248 19.85 -8.66 8.15
CA TYR A 248 21.16 -9.15 7.70
C TYR A 248 21.44 -8.82 6.24
N ILE A 249 20.44 -9.01 5.35
CA ILE A 249 20.55 -8.66 3.93
C ILE A 249 20.79 -7.15 3.76
N ILE A 250 20.01 -6.32 4.46
CA ILE A 250 20.13 -4.86 4.39
C ILE A 250 21.53 -4.42 4.87
N GLU A 251 22.01 -4.94 5.98
CA GLU A 251 23.31 -4.57 6.53
C GLU A 251 24.46 -4.95 5.59
N ASN A 252 24.42 -6.15 5.00
CA ASN A 252 25.44 -6.57 4.04
C ASN A 252 25.37 -5.75 2.74
N ASN A 253 24.17 -5.55 2.20
CA ASN A 253 23.96 -4.72 1.02
C ASN A 253 24.48 -3.28 1.27
N THR A 254 24.18 -2.71 2.44
CA THR A 254 24.66 -1.37 2.82
C THR A 254 26.19 -1.30 2.88
N ARG A 255 26.86 -2.31 3.40
CA ARG A 255 28.34 -2.35 3.40
C ARG A 255 28.89 -2.37 1.97
N ILE A 256 28.32 -3.21 1.11
CA ILE A 256 28.72 -3.28 -0.31
C ILE A 256 28.52 -1.94 -1.01
N ILE A 257 27.36 -1.30 -0.80
CA ILE A 257 27.06 0.02 -1.38
C ILE A 257 28.04 1.08 -0.88
N ASN A 258 28.35 1.08 0.43
CA ASN A 258 29.32 2.02 1.01
C ASN A 258 30.73 1.83 0.40
N ASP A 259 31.16 0.58 0.25
CA ASP A 259 32.42 0.26 -0.41
C ASP A 259 32.47 0.75 -1.87
N MET A 260 31.36 0.60 -2.59
CA MET A 260 31.20 1.10 -3.97
C MET A 260 31.26 2.64 -4.02
N SER A 261 30.50 3.30 -3.13
CA SER A 261 30.43 4.76 -3.09
C SER A 261 31.75 5.42 -2.69
N GLN A 262 32.57 4.74 -1.92
CA GLN A 262 33.94 5.18 -1.55
C GLN A 262 35.00 4.81 -2.60
N GLY A 263 34.60 4.19 -3.72
CA GLY A 263 35.52 3.74 -4.75
C GLY A 263 36.46 2.60 -4.30
N THR A 264 36.21 2.01 -3.13
CA THR A 264 37.03 0.89 -2.62
C THR A 264 36.61 -0.45 -3.19
N PHE A 265 35.42 -0.57 -3.79
CA PHE A 265 34.93 -1.77 -4.47
C PHE A 265 35.33 -1.72 -5.96
N ASN A 266 36.42 -2.38 -6.29
CA ASN A 266 36.98 -2.48 -7.62
C ASN A 266 37.03 -3.92 -8.12
N GLU A 267 37.54 -4.16 -9.33
CA GLU A 267 37.61 -5.51 -9.91
C GLU A 267 38.40 -6.51 -9.05
N VAL A 268 39.47 -6.06 -8.39
CA VAL A 268 40.27 -6.94 -7.49
C VAL A 268 39.41 -7.39 -6.34
N LYS A 269 38.68 -6.45 -5.69
CA LYS A 269 37.78 -6.75 -4.58
C LYS A 269 36.59 -7.59 -5.04
N PHE A 270 36.04 -7.36 -6.25
CA PHE A 270 34.98 -8.14 -6.84
C PHE A 270 35.40 -9.62 -7.03
N LYS A 271 36.57 -9.86 -7.64
CA LYS A 271 37.12 -11.21 -7.82
C LYS A 271 37.46 -11.88 -6.49
N LYS A 272 37.98 -11.13 -5.51
CA LYS A 272 38.25 -11.61 -4.16
C LYS A 272 36.97 -11.98 -3.44
N PHE A 273 35.95 -11.13 -3.49
CA PHE A 273 34.62 -11.38 -2.90
C PHE A 273 33.96 -12.64 -3.49
N SER A 274 34.02 -12.82 -4.81
CA SER A 274 33.54 -14.02 -5.50
C SER A 274 34.19 -15.29 -4.93
N LYS A 275 35.52 -15.30 -4.80
CA LYS A 275 36.27 -16.45 -4.26
C LYS A 275 35.95 -16.71 -2.77
N GLU A 276 36.00 -15.68 -1.93
CA GLU A 276 35.74 -15.78 -0.49
C GLU A 276 34.32 -16.25 -0.16
N LYS A 277 33.35 -15.86 -0.98
CA LYS A 277 31.94 -16.21 -0.80
C LYS A 277 31.50 -17.41 -1.63
N ASN A 278 32.42 -18.02 -2.39
CA ASN A 278 32.15 -19.11 -3.31
C ASN A 278 30.99 -18.82 -4.28
N LEU A 279 31.03 -17.62 -4.88
CA LEU A 279 30.04 -17.13 -5.85
C LEU A 279 30.65 -17.12 -7.25
N GLU A 280 29.91 -17.60 -8.24
CA GLU A 280 30.35 -17.58 -9.63
C GLU A 280 30.14 -16.20 -10.26
N ILE A 281 31.18 -15.68 -10.92
CA ILE A 281 31.06 -14.48 -11.77
C ILE A 281 30.45 -14.91 -13.09
N LYS A 282 29.24 -14.45 -13.35
CA LYS A 282 28.49 -14.70 -14.58
C LYS A 282 28.63 -13.50 -15.52
N LYS A 283 28.63 -13.76 -16.83
CA LYS A 283 28.66 -12.73 -17.89
C LYS A 283 27.39 -12.83 -18.72
N ILE A 284 26.82 -11.69 -19.07
CA ILE A 284 25.68 -11.61 -19.97
C ILE A 284 25.75 -10.33 -20.80
N THR A 285 25.23 -10.42 -22.02
CA THR A 285 24.98 -9.27 -22.87
C THR A 285 23.50 -8.99 -22.91
N LEU A 286 23.08 -7.88 -22.36
CA LEU A 286 21.69 -7.39 -22.42
C LEU A 286 21.49 -6.68 -23.75
N LYS A 287 20.55 -7.17 -24.55
CA LYS A 287 20.32 -6.70 -25.93
C LYS A 287 19.64 -5.34 -26.00
N ASP A 288 18.81 -5.04 -25.00
CA ASP A 288 18.12 -3.76 -24.83
C ASP A 288 17.55 -3.65 -23.40
N VAL A 289 16.89 -2.53 -23.12
CA VAL A 289 16.27 -2.24 -21.81
C VAL A 289 15.05 -3.11 -21.48
N LYS A 290 14.68 -4.06 -22.33
CA LYS A 290 13.55 -4.99 -22.18
C LYS A 290 13.97 -6.45 -22.11
N ASP A 291 15.30 -6.73 -22.12
CA ASP A 291 15.84 -8.09 -22.08
C ASP A 291 15.71 -8.71 -20.69
N GLU A 292 14.53 -9.25 -20.38
CA GLU A 292 14.16 -9.80 -19.06
C GLU A 292 14.60 -11.27 -18.85
N ALA A 293 15.62 -11.74 -19.57
CA ALA A 293 16.07 -13.12 -19.46
C ALA A 293 16.57 -13.51 -18.05
N VAL A 294 17.24 -12.59 -17.34
CA VAL A 294 17.83 -12.82 -16.01
C VAL A 294 17.29 -11.84 -14.97
N PHE A 295 17.10 -10.58 -15.35
CA PHE A 295 16.72 -9.50 -14.47
C PHE A 295 15.28 -9.04 -14.80
N ASN A 296 14.54 -8.58 -13.80
CA ASN A 296 13.23 -7.99 -14.06
C ASN A 296 13.38 -6.58 -14.67
N SER A 297 12.29 -6.07 -15.26
CA SER A 297 12.26 -4.77 -15.95
C SER A 297 12.81 -3.60 -15.12
N ARG A 298 12.57 -3.58 -13.79
CA ARG A 298 13.11 -2.55 -12.91
C ARG A 298 14.63 -2.66 -12.77
N MET A 299 15.13 -3.86 -12.53
CA MET A 299 16.56 -4.12 -12.38
C MET A 299 17.33 -3.76 -13.67
N ILE A 300 16.79 -4.14 -14.83
CA ILE A 300 17.39 -3.81 -16.13
C ILE A 300 17.52 -2.30 -16.29
N LYS A 301 16.48 -1.54 -15.98
CA LYS A 301 16.53 -0.07 -16.04
C LYS A 301 17.61 0.53 -15.14
N GLU A 302 17.84 -0.06 -13.96
CA GLU A 302 18.93 0.38 -13.08
C GLU A 302 20.29 -0.05 -13.64
N ILE A 303 20.43 -1.27 -14.19
CA ILE A 303 21.67 -1.74 -14.82
C ILE A 303 22.08 -0.83 -15.97
N PHE A 304 21.15 -0.41 -16.82
CA PHE A 304 21.45 0.46 -17.94
C PHE A 304 21.89 1.89 -17.54
N LYS A 305 21.63 2.31 -16.29
CA LYS A 305 22.13 3.59 -15.75
C LYS A 305 23.56 3.52 -15.23
N VAL A 306 24.09 2.32 -15.02
CA VAL A 306 25.47 2.14 -14.51
C VAL A 306 26.47 2.53 -15.61
N ASN A 307 27.45 3.37 -15.31
CA ASN A 307 28.50 3.72 -16.26
C ASN A 307 29.45 2.55 -16.49
N ASP A 308 30.09 2.52 -17.65
CA ASP A 308 31.06 1.50 -17.97
C ASP A 308 32.27 1.59 -17.01
N GLY A 309 32.67 0.44 -16.46
CA GLY A 309 33.69 0.31 -15.42
C GLY A 309 33.15 0.44 -13.99
N ASP A 310 31.90 0.89 -13.78
CA ASP A 310 31.33 1.06 -12.45
C ASP A 310 30.67 -0.22 -11.93
N PHE A 311 30.64 -0.34 -10.60
CA PHE A 311 29.91 -1.38 -9.87
C PHE A 311 28.63 -0.82 -9.27
N GLN A 312 27.57 -1.62 -9.30
CA GLN A 312 26.34 -1.29 -8.61
C GLN A 312 25.70 -2.52 -8.00
N LEU A 313 25.10 -2.35 -6.82
CA LEU A 313 24.24 -3.36 -6.21
C LEU A 313 22.82 -3.17 -6.76
N ILE A 314 22.27 -4.22 -7.37
CA ILE A 314 20.94 -4.25 -7.96
C ILE A 314 20.08 -5.23 -7.17
N THR A 315 18.92 -4.78 -6.69
CA THR A 315 18.02 -5.61 -5.89
C THR A 315 16.57 -5.51 -6.37
N ASP A 316 15.77 -6.55 -6.09
CA ASP A 316 14.33 -6.44 -6.21
C ASP A 316 13.71 -5.70 -5.00
N SER A 317 12.43 -5.36 -5.10
CA SER A 317 11.73 -4.61 -4.03
C SER A 317 11.59 -5.38 -2.72
N LEU A 318 11.67 -6.71 -2.77
CA LEU A 318 11.52 -7.60 -1.62
C LEU A 318 12.86 -8.10 -1.08
N LEU A 319 13.98 -7.68 -1.68
CA LEU A 319 15.34 -8.15 -1.36
C LEU A 319 15.50 -9.67 -1.52
N THR A 320 14.66 -10.32 -2.35
CA THR A 320 14.75 -11.74 -2.64
C THR A 320 15.78 -12.04 -3.72
N LYS A 321 16.08 -11.04 -4.56
CA LYS A 321 17.07 -11.06 -5.62
C LYS A 321 18.05 -9.91 -5.40
N ASN A 322 19.34 -10.26 -5.29
CA ASN A 322 20.41 -9.31 -5.00
C ASN A 322 21.61 -9.63 -5.88
N TYR A 323 22.08 -8.63 -6.64
CA TYR A 323 23.17 -8.80 -7.59
C TYR A 323 24.21 -7.70 -7.43
N ILE A 324 25.48 -8.07 -7.42
CA ILE A 324 26.57 -7.11 -7.68
C ILE A 324 26.83 -7.11 -9.17
N VAL A 325 26.67 -6.00 -9.84
CA VAL A 325 26.82 -5.84 -11.27
C VAL A 325 28.01 -4.93 -11.57
N LEU A 326 28.89 -5.37 -12.47
CA LEU A 326 29.92 -4.57 -13.14
C LEU A 326 29.43 -4.29 -14.57
N ALA A 327 29.29 -3.05 -14.94
CA ALA A 327 29.07 -2.68 -16.34
C ALA A 327 30.42 -2.69 -17.08
N GLU A 328 30.63 -3.67 -17.97
CA GLU A 328 31.90 -3.76 -18.72
C GLU A 328 31.93 -2.79 -19.89
N LYS A 329 30.87 -2.77 -20.71
CA LYS A 329 30.79 -1.97 -21.92
C LYS A 329 29.36 -1.70 -22.33
N THR A 330 29.09 -0.50 -22.77
CA THR A 330 27.81 -0.10 -23.37
C THR A 330 28.02 0.25 -24.84
N GLU A 331 27.33 -0.42 -25.74
CA GLU A 331 27.35 -0.13 -27.17
C GLU A 331 26.02 0.52 -27.56
N LYS A 332 26.07 1.78 -28.01
CA LYS A 332 24.90 2.50 -28.52
C LYS A 332 24.73 2.21 -30.00
N LEU A 333 23.52 1.81 -30.40
CA LEU A 333 23.21 1.62 -31.81
C LEU A 333 23.16 2.97 -32.51
N THR A 334 23.67 2.98 -33.76
CA THR A 334 23.73 4.21 -34.57
C THR A 334 22.33 4.71 -34.90
N PHE A 335 22.08 5.96 -34.57
CA PHE A 335 20.85 6.65 -34.95
C PHE A 335 20.84 6.99 -36.44
N ASN A 336 19.69 6.77 -37.10
CA ASN A 336 19.43 7.21 -38.46
C ASN A 336 17.99 7.79 -38.53
N LYS A 337 17.83 8.95 -39.19
CA LYS A 337 16.53 9.60 -39.37
C LYS A 337 15.49 8.74 -40.09
N ASN A 338 15.90 7.76 -40.85
CA ASN A 338 15.02 6.85 -41.60
C ASN A 338 14.56 5.64 -40.78
N ILE A 339 14.79 5.63 -39.46
CA ILE A 339 14.30 4.54 -38.59
C ILE A 339 12.76 4.53 -38.55
N THR A 340 12.21 3.35 -38.62
CA THR A 340 10.74 3.10 -38.69
C THR A 340 9.97 3.76 -37.56
N ASN A 341 10.60 4.10 -36.43
CA ASN A 341 9.95 4.64 -35.22
C ASN A 341 10.44 6.06 -34.86
N TYR A 342 10.95 6.85 -35.79
CA TYR A 342 11.46 8.21 -35.54
C TYR A 342 10.47 9.09 -34.76
N GLU A 343 9.21 9.15 -35.20
CA GLU A 343 8.17 9.96 -34.57
C GLU A 343 7.87 9.51 -33.12
N LYS A 344 8.02 8.22 -32.81
CA LYS A 344 7.90 7.72 -31.43
C LYS A 344 8.98 8.36 -30.53
N TYR A 345 10.23 8.34 -30.96
CA TYR A 345 11.34 8.90 -30.18
C TYR A 345 11.26 10.42 -30.08
N LYS A 346 10.83 11.08 -31.14
CA LYS A 346 10.57 12.53 -31.16
C LYS A 346 9.48 12.92 -30.18
N THR A 347 8.36 12.19 -30.16
CA THR A 347 7.26 12.39 -29.20
C THR A 347 7.73 12.18 -27.78
N LYS A 348 8.52 11.14 -27.52
CA LYS A 348 9.09 10.85 -26.19
C LYS A 348 10.06 11.92 -25.74
N ALA A 349 10.96 12.35 -26.61
CA ALA A 349 11.90 13.43 -26.32
C ALA A 349 11.17 14.75 -26.00
N LYS A 350 10.13 15.09 -26.80
CA LYS A 350 9.28 16.25 -26.52
C LYS A 350 8.60 16.19 -25.19
N PHE A 351 8.03 15.02 -24.82
CA PHE A 351 7.41 14.80 -23.53
C PHE A 351 8.40 14.92 -22.36
N ASN A 352 9.59 14.34 -22.49
CA ASN A 352 10.63 14.40 -21.47
C ASN A 352 11.14 15.84 -21.27
N LEU A 353 11.33 16.58 -22.35
CA LEU A 353 11.73 17.99 -22.29
C LEU A 353 10.64 18.85 -21.61
N ALA A 354 9.36 18.64 -21.98
CA ALA A 354 8.26 19.31 -21.33
C ALA A 354 8.22 19.05 -19.81
N ASN A 355 8.39 17.79 -19.39
CA ASN A 355 8.45 17.41 -17.98
C ASN A 355 9.65 18.06 -17.24
N GLN A 356 10.81 18.18 -17.87
CA GLN A 356 11.96 18.87 -17.28
C GLN A 356 11.67 20.36 -17.08
N ILE A 357 11.04 21.01 -18.06
CA ILE A 357 10.62 22.41 -17.96
C ILE A 357 9.64 22.59 -16.81
N TYR A 358 8.62 21.70 -16.69
CA TYR A 358 7.67 21.74 -15.59
C TYR A 358 8.33 21.56 -14.23
N SER A 359 9.18 20.54 -14.10
CA SER A 359 9.88 20.29 -12.84
C SER A 359 10.76 21.48 -12.43
N THR A 360 11.41 22.13 -13.39
CA THR A 360 12.22 23.32 -13.15
C THR A 360 11.35 24.52 -12.76
N PHE A 361 10.22 24.69 -13.44
CA PHE A 361 9.24 25.73 -13.12
C PHE A 361 8.68 25.54 -11.71
N ASP A 362 8.22 24.33 -11.36
CA ASP A 362 7.70 24.00 -10.02
C ASP A 362 8.73 24.25 -8.93
N LYS A 363 9.99 23.85 -9.14
CA LYS A 363 11.08 24.13 -8.20
C LYS A 363 11.30 25.64 -8.03
N THR A 364 11.26 26.39 -9.12
CA THR A 364 11.43 27.85 -9.07
C THR A 364 10.30 28.53 -8.34
N ILE A 365 9.04 28.10 -8.57
CA ILE A 365 7.87 28.62 -7.89
C ILE A 365 7.90 28.27 -6.40
N ASN A 366 8.18 27.02 -6.06
CA ASN A 366 8.24 26.57 -4.65
C ASN A 366 9.35 27.30 -3.87
N ASN A 367 10.47 27.64 -4.53
CA ASN A 367 11.53 28.44 -3.89
C ASN A 367 11.15 29.91 -3.73
N LYS A 368 10.22 30.42 -4.53
CA LYS A 368 9.79 31.82 -4.52
C LYS A 368 8.61 32.11 -3.62
N TYR A 369 7.78 31.11 -3.36
CA TYR A 369 6.55 31.25 -2.58
C TYR A 369 6.47 30.20 -1.46
N ASP A 370 6.16 30.64 -0.24
CA ASP A 370 5.87 29.77 0.90
C ASP A 370 4.50 29.10 0.70
N VAL A 371 4.49 27.79 0.57
CA VAL A 371 3.26 27.00 0.51
C VAL A 371 2.86 26.60 1.93
N LYS A 372 1.78 27.20 2.44
CA LYS A 372 1.20 26.83 3.74
C LYS A 372 0.07 25.83 3.53
N ILE A 373 0.25 24.63 4.02
CA ILE A 373 -0.79 23.58 4.02
C ILE A 373 -1.69 23.80 5.24
N ASN A 374 -3.00 23.91 5.01
CA ASN A 374 -3.96 23.99 6.10
C ASN A 374 -4.32 22.59 6.59
N GLU A 375 -3.56 22.09 7.58
CA GLU A 375 -3.74 20.75 8.15
C GLU A 375 -5.14 20.51 8.73
N LYS A 376 -5.84 21.58 9.19
CA LYS A 376 -7.22 21.46 9.68
C LYS A 376 -8.22 21.09 8.59
N VAL A 377 -7.93 21.43 7.34
CA VAL A 377 -8.76 21.04 6.18
C VAL A 377 -8.38 19.65 5.70
N LEU A 378 -7.09 19.33 5.68
CA LEU A 378 -6.59 18.01 5.25
C LEU A 378 -7.15 16.86 6.12
N ASN A 379 -7.28 17.10 7.42
CA ASN A 379 -7.79 16.10 8.39
C ASN A 379 -9.33 15.95 8.39
N ARG A 380 -10.04 16.68 7.51
CA ARG A 380 -11.51 16.59 7.35
C ARG A 380 -11.93 15.83 6.09
N ILE A 381 -10.96 15.42 5.27
CA ILE A 381 -11.13 14.57 4.08
C ILE A 381 -10.76 13.14 4.45
#